data_523b83fe199f387f31a5d2da0987af5b
#
_entry.id   523b83fe199f387f31a5d2da0987af5b
#
_cell.length_a   1.000
_cell.length_b   1.000
_cell.length_c   1.000
_cell.angle_alpha   90.00
_cell.angle_beta   90.00
_cell.angle_gamma   90.00
#
_symmetry.space_group_name_H-M   'P 1'
#
loop_
_entity.id
_entity.type
_entity.pdbx_description
1 polymer ?
#
loop_
_entity_poly.entity_id
_entity_poly.type
_entity_poly.pdbx_seq_one_letter_code
_entity_poly.pdbx_strand_id
1 'polypeptide(L)'
;MSVQFDDFSMQVKAALEEAAVQFLHEAAGEMVSQTNRNLDKEKGRWHTEQKEQWQYRVDENKLEATVGNPMERAIWTEFGTGNFAEGGKGRKGWWVYVKDPNSTAGSGSSYAYNGGKAYTFEEAKRVMAMLKADGLDAHITNGQAPKRPFRSAYTKLKPKIIKLAKERFKEL
;
A
#
# COMPACT_ATOMS: atom_id res chain seq x y z
N MET A 1 52.12 -34.92 -17.61
CA MET A 1 51.46 -33.71 -17.11
C MET A 1 50.15 -34.12 -16.48
N SER A 2 49.96 -33.89 -15.18
CA SER A 2 48.68 -34.11 -14.52
C SER A 2 47.88 -32.81 -14.62
N VAL A 3 46.63 -32.89 -15.09
CA VAL A 3 45.70 -31.76 -15.07
C VAL A 3 44.96 -31.83 -13.75
N GLN A 4 45.09 -30.80 -12.90
CA GLN A 4 44.35 -30.67 -11.67
C GLN A 4 43.07 -29.89 -12.00
N PHE A 5 41.93 -30.39 -11.55
CA PHE A 5 40.62 -29.77 -11.74
C PHE A 5 40.14 -29.32 -10.37
N ASP A 6 39.97 -28.01 -10.18
CA ASP A 6 39.39 -27.46 -8.97
C ASP A 6 37.92 -27.10 -9.25
N ASP A 7 37.01 -27.69 -8.47
CA ASP A 7 35.55 -27.42 -8.57
C ASP A 7 35.14 -26.32 -7.59
N PHE A 8 34.82 -25.15 -8.12
CA PHE A 8 34.34 -23.98 -7.34
C PHE A 8 32.83 -23.82 -7.39
N SER A 9 32.07 -24.78 -7.90
CA SER A 9 30.62 -24.67 -8.09
C SER A 9 29.86 -24.32 -6.81
N MET A 10 30.27 -24.89 -5.68
CA MET A 10 29.67 -24.60 -4.36
C MET A 10 29.93 -23.17 -3.89
N GLN A 11 31.16 -22.66 -4.07
CA GLN A 11 31.52 -21.30 -3.70
C GLN A 11 30.80 -20.27 -4.59
N VAL A 12 30.72 -20.51 -5.89
CA VAL A 12 30.01 -19.67 -6.83
C VAL A 12 28.50 -19.63 -6.49
N LYS A 13 27.93 -20.79 -6.20
CA LYS A 13 26.51 -20.87 -5.79
C LYS A 13 26.25 -20.06 -4.51
N ALA A 14 27.07 -20.22 -3.48
CA ALA A 14 26.92 -19.50 -2.23
C ALA A 14 27.04 -17.97 -2.41
N ALA A 15 28.01 -17.53 -3.21
CA ALA A 15 28.18 -16.10 -3.53
C ALA A 15 26.98 -15.52 -4.28
N LEU A 16 26.41 -16.27 -5.22
CA LEU A 16 25.21 -15.88 -5.96
C LEU A 16 23.97 -15.77 -5.04
N GLU A 17 23.80 -16.74 -4.13
CA GLU A 17 22.70 -16.72 -3.15
C GLU A 17 22.84 -15.53 -2.20
N GLU A 18 24.01 -15.27 -1.67
CA GLU A 18 24.27 -14.12 -0.81
C GLU A 18 24.00 -12.79 -1.53
N ALA A 19 24.51 -12.63 -2.75
CA ALA A 19 24.28 -11.44 -3.56
C ALA A 19 22.79 -11.24 -3.89
N ALA A 20 22.06 -12.32 -4.12
CA ALA A 20 20.62 -12.29 -4.36
C ALA A 20 19.85 -11.83 -3.12
N VAL A 21 20.17 -12.34 -1.93
CA VAL A 21 19.56 -11.94 -0.67
C VAL A 21 19.80 -10.44 -0.40
N GLN A 22 21.03 -9.97 -0.54
CA GLN A 22 21.37 -8.55 -0.37
C GLN A 22 20.60 -7.67 -1.36
N PHE A 23 20.53 -8.07 -2.62
CA PHE A 23 19.75 -7.38 -3.64
C PHE A 23 18.25 -7.29 -3.28
N LEU A 24 17.67 -8.37 -2.77
CA LEU A 24 16.27 -8.42 -2.39
C LEU A 24 15.95 -7.46 -1.22
N HIS A 25 16.83 -7.41 -0.21
CA HIS A 25 16.70 -6.45 0.89
C HIS A 25 16.78 -5.00 0.40
N GLU A 26 17.73 -4.69 -0.45
CA GLU A 26 17.90 -3.34 -1.00
C GLU A 26 16.71 -2.92 -1.87
N ALA A 27 16.28 -3.77 -2.79
CA ALA A 27 15.15 -3.51 -3.68
C ALA A 27 13.83 -3.34 -2.90
N ALA A 28 13.57 -4.20 -1.92
CA ALA A 28 12.37 -4.14 -1.10
C ALA A 28 12.37 -2.91 -0.17
N GLY A 29 13.50 -2.58 0.43
CA GLY A 29 13.68 -1.37 1.25
C GLY A 29 13.45 -0.08 0.44
N GLU A 30 13.97 0.00 -0.78
CA GLU A 30 13.71 1.12 -1.71
C GLU A 30 12.22 1.23 -2.07
N MET A 31 11.53 0.09 -2.26
CA MET A 31 10.08 0.08 -2.53
C MET A 31 9.28 0.65 -1.37
N VAL A 32 9.57 0.24 -0.12
CA VAL A 32 8.93 0.79 1.09
C VAL A 32 9.22 2.29 1.20
N SER A 33 10.48 2.70 1.09
CA SER A 33 10.89 4.11 1.13
C SER A 33 10.18 4.97 0.10
N GLN A 34 10.12 4.53 -1.16
CA GLN A 34 9.46 5.29 -2.22
C GLN A 34 7.94 5.34 -2.03
N THR A 35 7.32 4.26 -1.55
CA THR A 35 5.89 4.24 -1.22
C THR A 35 5.58 5.25 -0.14
N ASN A 36 6.39 5.31 0.92
CA ASN A 36 6.24 6.30 1.98
C ASN A 36 6.42 7.73 1.48
N ARG A 37 7.42 7.99 0.62
CA ARG A 37 7.58 9.31 -0.04
C ARG A 37 6.37 9.69 -0.90
N ASN A 38 5.72 8.73 -1.53
CA ASN A 38 4.50 9.01 -2.29
C ASN A 38 3.33 9.35 -1.35
N LEU A 39 3.22 8.70 -0.20
CA LEU A 39 2.23 9.01 0.83
C LEU A 39 2.46 10.37 1.51
N ASP A 40 3.72 10.83 1.63
CA ASP A 40 4.04 12.16 2.18
C ASP A 40 3.44 13.33 1.38
N LYS A 41 3.18 13.12 0.10
CA LYS A 41 2.53 14.11 -0.76
C LYS A 41 1.04 14.26 -0.47
N GLU A 42 0.47 13.29 0.20
CA GLU A 42 -0.93 13.27 0.56
C GLU A 42 -1.15 13.94 1.92
N LYS A 43 -2.18 14.77 2.01
CA LYS A 43 -2.56 15.41 3.26
C LYS A 43 -3.50 14.52 4.06
N GLY A 44 -3.25 14.37 5.35
CA GLY A 44 -4.12 13.65 6.26
C GLY A 44 -3.37 12.79 7.28
N ARG A 45 -3.85 12.81 8.53
CA ARG A 45 -3.24 12.11 9.67
C ARG A 45 -3.10 10.60 9.47
N TRP A 46 -4.09 9.97 8.86
CA TRP A 46 -4.12 8.52 8.63
C TRP A 46 -3.07 8.04 7.59
N HIS A 47 -2.49 8.94 6.79
CA HIS A 47 -1.36 8.60 5.93
C HIS A 47 -0.09 8.33 6.73
N THR A 48 0.10 9.00 7.87
CA THR A 48 1.23 8.75 8.78
C THR A 48 1.17 7.33 9.34
N GLU A 49 0.04 6.92 9.89
CA GLU A 49 -0.17 5.56 10.38
C GLU A 49 0.06 4.51 9.29
N GLN A 50 -0.43 4.77 8.08
CA GLN A 50 -0.25 3.88 6.94
C GLN A 50 1.23 3.75 6.52
N LYS A 51 2.01 4.84 6.61
CA LYS A 51 3.45 4.83 6.30
C LYS A 51 4.22 3.94 7.26
N GLU A 52 3.92 4.00 8.55
CA GLU A 52 4.59 3.21 9.59
C GLU A 52 4.34 1.70 9.45
N GLN A 53 3.28 1.32 8.75
CA GLN A 53 2.89 -0.08 8.55
C GLN A 53 3.40 -0.70 7.24
N TRP A 54 4.05 0.08 6.36
CA TRP A 54 4.71 -0.49 5.19
C TRP A 54 5.97 -1.24 5.59
N GLN A 55 6.01 -2.52 5.25
CA GLN A 55 7.10 -3.41 5.62
C GLN A 55 7.42 -4.38 4.48
N TYR A 56 8.57 -5.02 4.58
CA TYR A 56 8.95 -6.09 3.67
C TYR A 56 9.51 -7.30 4.44
N ARG A 57 9.46 -8.43 3.79
CA ARG A 57 10.04 -9.69 4.26
C ARG A 57 10.80 -10.34 3.10
N VAL A 58 11.98 -10.87 3.37
CA VAL A 58 12.76 -11.68 2.44
C VAL A 58 12.69 -13.13 2.90
N ASP A 59 12.38 -14.03 1.98
CA ASP A 59 12.50 -15.48 2.13
C ASP A 59 13.81 -15.90 1.42
N GLU A 60 14.85 -16.12 2.20
CA GLU A 60 16.19 -16.46 1.69
C GLU A 60 16.22 -17.81 0.97
N ASN A 61 15.37 -18.77 1.40
CA ASN A 61 15.30 -20.08 0.79
C ASN A 61 14.66 -20.06 -0.60
N LYS A 62 13.68 -19.16 -0.79
CA LYS A 62 13.00 -18.99 -2.08
C LYS A 62 13.60 -17.90 -2.94
N LEU A 63 14.52 -17.11 -2.40
CA LEU A 63 15.04 -15.89 -3.01
C LEU A 63 13.90 -14.97 -3.47
N GLU A 64 12.97 -14.70 -2.56
CA GLU A 64 11.77 -13.91 -2.82
C GLU A 64 11.61 -12.80 -1.78
N ALA A 65 11.27 -11.60 -2.21
CA ALA A 65 10.91 -10.49 -1.33
C ALA A 65 9.44 -10.12 -1.48
N THR A 66 8.74 -10.02 -0.36
CA THR A 66 7.35 -9.55 -0.30
C THR A 66 7.32 -8.19 0.36
N VAL A 67 6.67 -7.22 -0.28
CA VAL A 67 6.43 -5.88 0.28
C VAL A 67 4.92 -5.70 0.48
N GLY A 68 4.51 -5.24 1.66
CA GLY A 68 3.10 -5.11 1.96
C GLY A 68 2.79 -4.15 3.11
N ASN A 69 1.50 -3.97 3.29
CA ASN A 69 0.94 -3.20 4.40
C ASN A 69 -0.27 -3.96 4.95
N PRO A 70 -0.33 -4.27 6.26
CA PRO A 70 -1.42 -5.05 6.85
C PRO A 70 -2.72 -4.25 7.01
N MET A 71 -2.68 -2.93 6.83
CA MET A 71 -3.86 -2.08 7.01
C MET A 71 -4.81 -2.20 5.81
N GLU A 72 -6.08 -2.50 6.06
CA GLU A 72 -7.13 -2.52 5.03
C GLU A 72 -7.20 -1.19 4.25
N ARG A 73 -6.96 -0.07 4.93
CA ARG A 73 -6.92 1.25 4.31
C ARG A 73 -5.85 1.41 3.23
N ALA A 74 -4.78 0.63 3.27
CA ALA A 74 -3.76 0.64 2.23
C ALA A 74 -4.35 0.18 0.89
N ILE A 75 -5.24 -0.82 0.92
CA ILE A 75 -5.98 -1.29 -0.25
C ILE A 75 -6.87 -0.16 -0.80
N TRP A 76 -7.60 0.52 0.07
CA TRP A 76 -8.47 1.64 -0.34
C TRP A 76 -7.70 2.81 -0.93
N THR A 77 -6.52 3.09 -0.38
CA THR A 77 -5.63 4.14 -0.90
C THR A 77 -5.04 3.76 -2.26
N GLU A 78 -4.70 2.49 -2.43
CA GLU A 78 -4.12 1.99 -3.68
C GLU A 78 -5.17 1.93 -4.81
N PHE A 79 -6.33 1.34 -4.53
CA PHE A 79 -7.33 0.99 -5.55
C PHE A 79 -8.55 1.91 -5.58
N GLY A 80 -8.66 2.83 -4.63
CA GLY A 80 -9.84 3.67 -4.48
C GLY A 80 -11.03 2.93 -3.87
N THR A 81 -12.12 3.66 -3.64
CA THR A 81 -13.36 3.12 -3.07
C THR A 81 -14.59 3.69 -3.76
N GLY A 82 -15.74 3.07 -3.55
CA GLY A 82 -17.01 3.59 -4.02
C GLY A 82 -17.09 3.73 -5.54
N ASN A 83 -17.58 4.87 -6.01
CA ASN A 83 -17.70 5.15 -7.45
C ASN A 83 -16.34 5.18 -8.17
N PHE A 84 -15.26 5.40 -7.45
CA PHE A 84 -13.91 5.55 -7.98
C PHE A 84 -13.06 4.29 -7.86
N ALA A 85 -13.60 3.21 -7.28
CA ALA A 85 -12.87 1.95 -7.15
C ALA A 85 -12.45 1.41 -8.51
N GLU A 86 -11.18 1.01 -8.63
CA GLU A 86 -10.67 0.35 -9.83
C GLU A 86 -11.46 -0.94 -10.12
N GLY A 87 -11.63 -1.23 -11.41
CA GLY A 87 -12.44 -2.39 -11.86
C GLY A 87 -13.95 -2.21 -11.70
N GLY A 88 -14.43 -1.05 -11.27
CA GLY A 88 -15.86 -0.71 -11.23
C GLY A 88 -16.70 -1.48 -10.21
N LYS A 89 -16.09 -2.34 -9.38
CA LYS A 89 -16.76 -3.19 -8.38
C LYS A 89 -17.05 -2.50 -7.05
N GLY A 90 -16.70 -1.22 -6.90
CA GLY A 90 -16.99 -0.46 -5.70
C GLY A 90 -18.48 -0.14 -5.55
N ARG A 91 -18.88 0.18 -4.31
CA ARG A 91 -20.25 0.63 -4.01
C ARG A 91 -20.61 1.81 -4.89
N LYS A 92 -21.82 1.79 -5.47
CA LYS A 92 -22.34 2.89 -6.29
C LYS A 92 -23.24 3.81 -5.48
N GLY A 93 -23.33 5.08 -5.90
CA GLY A 93 -24.15 6.09 -5.25
C GLY A 93 -23.43 6.81 -4.10
N TRP A 94 -24.21 7.48 -3.29
CA TRP A 94 -23.75 8.21 -2.11
C TRP A 94 -24.11 7.47 -0.84
N TRP A 95 -23.30 7.59 0.21
CA TRP A 95 -23.66 7.09 1.53
C TRP A 95 -23.25 8.08 2.61
N VAL A 96 -23.90 7.95 3.77
CA VAL A 96 -23.63 8.78 4.93
C VAL A 96 -22.78 7.97 5.92
N TYR A 97 -21.78 8.60 6.48
CA TYR A 97 -21.01 8.07 7.59
C TYR A 97 -20.97 9.05 8.75
N VAL A 98 -20.87 8.52 9.95
CA VAL A 98 -20.79 9.30 11.19
C VAL A 98 -19.42 9.04 11.80
N LYS A 99 -18.73 10.10 12.18
CA LYS A 99 -17.49 9.98 12.94
C LYS A 99 -17.83 9.68 14.40
N ASP A 100 -17.09 8.73 14.98
CA ASP A 100 -17.18 8.42 16.39
C ASP A 100 -16.40 9.48 17.20
N PRO A 101 -17.08 10.31 18.04
CA PRO A 101 -16.43 11.33 18.85
C PRO A 101 -15.49 10.74 19.91
N ASN A 102 -15.71 9.48 20.30
CA ASN A 102 -14.91 8.78 21.32
C ASN A 102 -13.74 8.00 20.75
N SER A 103 -13.54 8.03 19.43
CA SER A 103 -12.40 7.36 18.81
C SER A 103 -11.10 8.07 19.19
N THR A 104 -10.38 7.47 20.15
CA THR A 104 -9.03 7.89 20.55
C THR A 104 -7.95 7.47 19.55
N ALA A 105 -8.28 6.52 18.69
CA ALA A 105 -7.41 6.15 17.59
C ALA A 105 -7.36 7.30 16.57
N GLY A 106 -6.18 7.70 16.18
CA GLY A 106 -5.91 8.82 15.26
C GLY A 106 -6.55 8.75 13.88
N SER A 107 -7.19 7.67 13.57
CA SER A 107 -8.19 7.52 12.52
C SER A 107 -9.54 7.50 13.19
N GLY A 108 -10.21 8.64 13.28
CA GLY A 108 -11.57 8.69 13.82
C GLY A 108 -12.35 7.49 13.27
N SER A 109 -12.71 6.54 14.13
CA SER A 109 -13.54 5.44 13.68
C SER A 109 -14.82 6.07 13.17
N SER A 110 -15.20 5.73 11.97
CA SER A 110 -16.45 6.16 11.37
C SER A 110 -17.25 4.92 11.03
N TYR A 111 -18.53 4.97 11.28
CA TYR A 111 -19.41 3.88 10.84
C TYR A 111 -20.32 4.37 9.72
N ALA A 112 -20.64 3.47 8.82
CA ALA A 112 -21.58 3.76 7.75
C ALA A 112 -23.00 3.76 8.30
N TYR A 113 -23.69 4.90 8.23
CA TYR A 113 -25.08 5.01 8.65
C TYR A 113 -25.96 4.05 7.82
N ASN A 114 -26.91 3.40 8.49
CA ASN A 114 -27.84 2.44 7.89
C ASN A 114 -27.13 1.36 7.03
N GLY A 115 -26.06 0.74 7.58
CA GLY A 115 -25.29 -0.28 6.90
C GLY A 115 -24.63 0.18 5.58
N GLY A 116 -24.53 1.50 5.37
CA GLY A 116 -23.99 2.11 4.17
C GLY A 116 -24.96 2.00 2.98
N LYS A 117 -26.26 2.10 3.21
CA LYS A 117 -27.26 2.21 2.15
C LYS A 117 -26.83 3.26 1.12
N ALA A 118 -26.98 2.94 -0.15
CA ALA A 118 -26.75 3.88 -1.22
C ALA A 118 -27.95 4.84 -1.37
N TYR A 119 -27.62 6.09 -1.56
CA TYR A 119 -28.57 7.19 -1.74
C TYR A 119 -28.25 7.95 -3.02
N THR A 120 -29.21 8.70 -3.52
CA THR A 120 -28.93 9.83 -4.41
C THR A 120 -28.21 10.94 -3.61
N PHE A 121 -27.58 11.87 -4.27
CA PHE A 121 -26.88 12.99 -3.59
C PHE A 121 -27.84 13.79 -2.68
N GLU A 122 -29.02 14.10 -3.18
CA GLU A 122 -30.01 14.88 -2.44
C GLU A 122 -30.57 14.14 -1.21
N GLU A 123 -30.81 12.82 -1.35
CA GLU A 123 -31.20 12.00 -0.20
C GLU A 123 -30.09 11.94 0.86
N ALA A 124 -28.84 11.71 0.43
CA ALA A 124 -27.70 11.69 1.34
C ALA A 124 -27.53 13.02 2.10
N LYS A 125 -27.73 14.16 1.43
CA LYS A 125 -27.71 15.49 2.07
C LYS A 125 -28.81 15.63 3.12
N ARG A 126 -30.03 15.16 2.83
CA ARG A 126 -31.15 15.22 3.80
C ARG A 126 -30.85 14.35 5.03
N VAL A 127 -30.37 13.13 4.82
CA VAL A 127 -29.98 12.21 5.91
C VAL A 127 -28.84 12.81 6.74
N MET A 128 -27.81 13.36 6.10
CA MET A 128 -26.73 14.05 6.80
C MET A 128 -27.22 15.23 7.65
N ALA A 129 -28.13 16.04 7.09
CA ALA A 129 -28.68 17.19 7.82
C ALA A 129 -29.48 16.74 9.04
N MET A 130 -30.29 15.68 8.91
CA MET A 130 -31.02 15.07 10.02
C MET A 130 -30.09 14.62 11.14
N LEU A 131 -29.05 13.84 10.80
CA LEU A 131 -28.09 13.34 11.78
C LEU A 131 -27.30 14.46 12.46
N LYS A 132 -26.99 15.53 11.73
CA LYS A 132 -26.35 16.72 12.33
C LYS A 132 -27.27 17.47 13.28
N ALA A 133 -28.57 17.53 13.01
CA ALA A 133 -29.55 18.10 13.92
C ALA A 133 -29.64 17.27 15.21
N ASP A 134 -29.42 15.96 15.14
CA ASP A 134 -29.34 15.06 16.28
C ASP A 134 -27.96 15.11 16.99
N GLY A 135 -27.09 16.06 16.62
CA GLY A 135 -25.77 16.27 17.25
C GLY A 135 -24.65 15.35 16.79
N LEU A 136 -24.86 14.57 15.71
CA LEU A 136 -23.86 13.64 15.18
C LEU A 136 -22.94 14.32 14.15
N ASP A 137 -21.64 13.97 14.15
CA ASP A 137 -20.68 14.44 13.13
C ASP A 137 -20.82 13.59 11.85
N ALA A 138 -21.89 13.86 11.09
CA ALA A 138 -22.25 13.13 9.90
C ALA A 138 -21.69 13.78 8.62
N HIS A 139 -21.23 12.94 7.72
CA HIS A 139 -20.67 13.32 6.42
C HIS A 139 -21.20 12.44 5.30
N ILE A 140 -21.15 12.95 4.09
CA ILE A 140 -21.49 12.18 2.87
C ILE A 140 -20.25 11.91 2.04
N THR A 141 -20.24 10.78 1.36
CA THR A 141 -19.19 10.41 0.40
C THR A 141 -19.76 9.51 -0.67
N ASN A 142 -19.12 9.50 -1.83
CA ASN A 142 -19.36 8.54 -2.90
C ASN A 142 -18.12 7.70 -3.23
N GLY A 143 -17.12 7.77 -2.34
CA GLY A 143 -15.86 7.05 -2.45
C GLY A 143 -14.65 7.96 -2.53
N GLN A 144 -13.51 7.32 -2.67
CA GLN A 144 -12.20 7.94 -2.78
C GLN A 144 -11.52 7.51 -4.07
N ALA A 145 -10.97 8.46 -4.81
CA ALA A 145 -10.15 8.15 -5.98
C ALA A 145 -8.86 7.39 -5.59
N PRO A 146 -8.39 6.44 -6.39
CA PRO A 146 -7.17 5.70 -6.13
C PRO A 146 -5.95 6.63 -6.19
N LYS A 147 -5.10 6.57 -5.19
CA LYS A 147 -3.88 7.38 -5.10
C LYS A 147 -2.64 6.63 -5.56
N ARG A 148 -2.68 5.30 -5.53
CA ARG A 148 -1.68 4.37 -6.06
C ARG A 148 -0.26 4.60 -5.56
N PRO A 149 -0.02 4.78 -4.25
CA PRO A 149 1.31 5.08 -3.74
C PRO A 149 2.31 3.96 -4.03
N PHE A 150 1.90 2.70 -3.88
CA PHE A 150 2.74 1.53 -4.12
C PHE A 150 2.97 1.29 -5.61
N ARG A 151 1.91 1.31 -6.42
CA ARG A 151 2.02 1.15 -7.88
C ARG A 151 2.89 2.23 -8.51
N SER A 152 2.75 3.48 -8.05
CA SER A 152 3.59 4.59 -8.50
C SER A 152 5.05 4.40 -8.09
N ALA A 153 5.31 3.87 -6.89
CA ALA A 153 6.65 3.50 -6.44
C ALA A 153 7.25 2.42 -7.34
N TYR A 154 6.52 1.35 -7.59
CA TYR A 154 6.96 0.26 -8.48
C TYR A 154 7.31 0.75 -9.88
N THR A 155 6.40 1.50 -10.50
CA THR A 155 6.61 2.04 -11.86
C THR A 155 7.87 2.90 -11.93
N LYS A 156 8.09 3.75 -10.91
CA LYS A 156 9.27 4.62 -10.84
C LYS A 156 10.57 3.84 -10.59
N LEU A 157 10.53 2.84 -9.72
CA LEU A 157 11.73 2.12 -9.29
C LEU A 157 12.10 0.94 -10.18
N LYS A 158 11.16 0.38 -10.95
CA LYS A 158 11.41 -0.77 -11.82
C LYS A 158 12.71 -0.66 -12.64
N PRO A 159 12.97 0.44 -13.38
CA PRO A 159 14.22 0.55 -14.15
C PRO A 159 15.46 0.62 -13.25
N LYS A 160 15.37 1.27 -12.08
CA LYS A 160 16.48 1.34 -11.11
C LYS A 160 16.78 -0.03 -10.51
N ILE A 161 15.75 -0.79 -10.14
CA ILE A 161 15.91 -2.14 -9.58
C ILE A 161 16.54 -3.09 -10.62
N ILE A 162 16.11 -3.01 -11.89
CA ILE A 162 16.72 -3.81 -12.97
C ILE A 162 18.20 -3.45 -13.16
N LYS A 163 18.53 -2.14 -13.10
CA LYS A 163 19.92 -1.69 -13.22
C LYS A 163 20.76 -2.19 -12.04
N LEU A 164 20.26 -2.06 -10.82
CA LEU A 164 20.90 -2.55 -9.61
C LEU A 164 21.16 -4.06 -9.66
N ALA A 165 20.19 -4.85 -10.13
CA ALA A 165 20.37 -6.28 -10.34
C ALA A 165 21.52 -6.57 -11.30
N LYS A 166 21.54 -5.90 -12.46
CA LYS A 166 22.59 -6.08 -13.47
C LYS A 166 23.98 -5.73 -12.94
N GLU A 167 24.09 -4.66 -12.13
CA GLU A 167 25.36 -4.24 -11.54
C GLU A 167 25.83 -5.28 -10.49
N ARG A 168 24.93 -5.69 -9.59
CA ARG A 168 25.24 -6.63 -8.52
C ARG A 168 25.70 -8.00 -9.05
N PHE A 169 25.04 -8.53 -10.07
CA PHE A 169 25.37 -9.84 -10.64
C PHE A 169 26.42 -9.80 -11.74
N LYS A 170 26.94 -8.63 -12.10
CA LYS A 170 28.06 -8.50 -13.05
C LYS A 170 29.42 -8.61 -12.37
N GLU A 171 29.48 -8.33 -11.08
CA GLU A 171 30.70 -8.32 -10.27
C GLU A 171 31.03 -9.70 -9.66
N LEU A 172 30.21 -10.70 -9.91
CA LEU A 172 30.37 -12.10 -9.53
C LEU A 172 30.95 -12.93 -10.67
#